data_002a59bd67b05b75d73c90ec0700d8bd
#
_entry.id   002a59bd67b05b75d73c90ec0700d8bd
#
_cell.length_a   1.000
_cell.length_b   1.000
_cell.length_c   1.000
_cell.angle_alpha   90.00
_cell.angle_beta   90.00
_cell.angle_gamma   90.00
#
_symmetry.space_group_name_H-M   'P 1'
#
loop_
_entity.id
_entity.type
_entity.pdbx_description
1 polymer ?
#
loop_
_entity_poly.entity_id
_entity_poly.type
_entity_poly.pdbx_seq_one_letter_code
_entity_poly.pdbx_strand_id
1 'polypeptide(L)'
;SHENTTMCTLVENLPDVKPESTQNLELPPFLIEKWKKEGRYEKEIASLDAFFKRTGYPRSPKYYIIKWLTDYILEFGIDGYRADTVKHTEEGVWADFKKECDYAFETWKKHHPLQVLDQNPFYTIAEVYGYGISGGQDYDFGDRKVNYFQNGFNSLINFEFKWNAAQNDYEGLFSKYSNALNNDLKGYSVLNYMSSHDDGQPFDGNRTKSIETANKLLLSPGMSQVYYGDESARSLVIEGTQGDATLRSNMNWDDIQNNPEIQKTLLHWQKLGQFRRNHPAVGAGVHKLINPYPYTFSRTFTKGSFTDKVVMGVDLPKGRKELPVGDIFPNGTKLKDTYS
;
A
#
# COMPACT_ATOMS: atom_id res chain seq x y z
N SER A 1 -13.38 -16.49 14.83
CA SER A 1 -12.48 -17.57 14.36
C SER A 1 -12.20 -17.40 12.88
N HIS A 2 -11.09 -18.00 12.43
CA HIS A 2 -10.71 -18.01 11.02
C HIS A 2 -11.83 -18.55 10.12
N GLU A 3 -12.35 -19.73 10.44
CA GLU A 3 -13.42 -20.37 9.68
C GLU A 3 -14.66 -19.45 9.55
N ASN A 4 -15.11 -18.86 10.65
CA ASN A 4 -16.25 -17.94 10.60
C ASN A 4 -15.96 -16.71 9.73
N THR A 5 -14.72 -16.23 9.68
CA THR A 5 -14.36 -15.07 8.87
C THR A 5 -14.30 -15.41 7.39
N THR A 6 -13.79 -16.60 7.02
CA THR A 6 -13.62 -16.99 5.62
C THR A 6 -14.87 -17.60 5.00
N MET A 7 -15.78 -18.17 5.81
CA MET A 7 -16.97 -18.90 5.35
C MET A 7 -18.27 -18.12 5.51
N CYS A 8 -18.26 -16.98 6.22
CA CYS A 8 -19.45 -16.19 6.45
C CYS A 8 -19.61 -15.07 5.42
N THR A 9 -20.86 -14.84 5.03
CA THR A 9 -21.23 -13.68 4.21
C THR A 9 -20.89 -12.40 4.94
N LEU A 10 -20.11 -11.51 4.29
CA LEU A 10 -19.63 -10.27 4.88
C LEU A 10 -20.76 -9.27 5.17
N VAL A 11 -21.76 -9.22 4.29
CA VAL A 11 -22.90 -8.31 4.36
C VAL A 11 -24.17 -9.08 3.98
N GLU A 12 -25.21 -8.93 4.80
CA GLU A 12 -26.54 -9.40 4.44
C GLU A 12 -26.95 -8.85 3.06
N ASN A 13 -27.54 -9.68 2.23
CA ASN A 13 -28.02 -9.35 0.88
C ASN A 13 -26.95 -9.21 -0.22
N LEU A 14 -25.67 -9.43 0.05
CA LEU A 14 -24.67 -9.60 -1.01
C LEU A 14 -24.42 -11.09 -1.24
N PRO A 15 -24.58 -11.59 -2.48
CA PRO A 15 -24.21 -12.95 -2.80
C PRO A 15 -22.69 -13.11 -2.63
N ASP A 16 -22.30 -14.19 -1.98
CA ASP A 16 -20.91 -14.54 -1.79
C ASP A 16 -20.47 -15.57 -2.85
N VAL A 17 -19.22 -15.44 -3.27
CA VAL A 17 -18.54 -16.44 -4.09
C VAL A 17 -17.90 -17.45 -3.15
N LYS A 18 -18.10 -18.74 -3.42
CA LYS A 18 -17.50 -19.83 -2.64
C LYS A 18 -16.07 -20.13 -3.11
N PRO A 19 -15.04 -19.43 -2.59
CA PRO A 19 -13.65 -19.66 -3.00
C PRO A 19 -13.13 -21.03 -2.59
N GLU A 20 -13.69 -21.61 -1.54
CA GLU A 20 -13.38 -22.96 -1.06
C GLU A 20 -13.82 -24.06 -2.03
N SER A 21 -14.77 -23.77 -2.94
CA SER A 21 -15.29 -24.77 -3.87
C SER A 21 -14.23 -25.24 -4.87
N THR A 22 -14.11 -26.56 -5.00
CA THR A 22 -13.27 -27.24 -6.01
C THR A 22 -14.11 -27.87 -7.13
N GLN A 23 -15.42 -27.67 -7.11
CA GLN A 23 -16.31 -28.22 -8.13
C GLN A 23 -16.16 -27.49 -9.45
N ASN A 24 -16.11 -28.26 -10.55
CA ASN A 24 -16.18 -27.68 -11.87
C ASN A 24 -17.57 -27.08 -12.10
N LEU A 25 -17.59 -25.85 -12.56
CA LEU A 25 -18.80 -25.11 -12.91
C LEU A 25 -18.80 -24.76 -14.39
N GLU A 26 -19.97 -24.84 -14.99
CA GLU A 26 -20.20 -24.30 -16.33
C GLU A 26 -20.31 -22.77 -16.26
N LEU A 27 -19.98 -22.13 -17.37
CA LEU A 27 -20.14 -20.67 -17.49
C LEU A 27 -21.63 -20.31 -17.45
N PRO A 28 -21.99 -19.21 -16.77
CA PRO A 28 -23.36 -18.74 -16.74
C PRO A 28 -23.92 -18.51 -18.15
N PRO A 29 -25.15 -18.98 -18.47
CA PRO A 29 -25.73 -18.83 -19.81
C PRO A 29 -25.73 -17.38 -20.31
N PHE A 30 -26.04 -16.41 -19.43
CA PHE A 30 -26.05 -14.99 -19.80
C PHE A 30 -24.68 -14.48 -20.27
N LEU A 31 -23.59 -15.01 -19.71
CA LEU A 31 -22.23 -14.65 -20.09
C LEU A 31 -21.87 -15.21 -21.48
N ILE A 32 -22.26 -16.46 -21.74
CA ILE A 32 -22.11 -17.11 -23.04
C ILE A 32 -22.88 -16.33 -24.12
N GLU A 33 -24.14 -15.97 -23.85
CA GLU A 33 -24.98 -15.20 -24.77
C GLU A 33 -24.36 -13.81 -25.06
N LYS A 34 -23.89 -13.15 -23.99
CA LYS A 34 -23.19 -11.86 -24.13
C LYS A 34 -21.97 -11.98 -25.05
N TRP A 35 -21.10 -12.95 -24.82
CA TRP A 35 -19.90 -13.13 -25.65
C TRP A 35 -20.23 -13.50 -27.11
N LYS A 36 -21.27 -14.32 -27.35
CA LYS A 36 -21.75 -14.61 -28.71
C LYS A 36 -22.25 -13.33 -29.41
N LYS A 37 -23.05 -12.53 -28.71
CA LYS A 37 -23.55 -11.25 -29.23
C LYS A 37 -22.43 -10.26 -29.55
N GLU A 38 -21.39 -10.26 -28.76
CA GLU A 38 -20.19 -9.41 -28.94
C GLU A 38 -19.16 -10.00 -29.95
N GLY A 39 -19.40 -11.19 -30.47
CA GLY A 39 -18.51 -11.85 -31.45
C GLY A 39 -17.19 -12.33 -30.88
N ARG A 40 -17.05 -12.48 -29.56
CA ARG A 40 -15.82 -12.88 -28.90
C ARG A 40 -15.86 -14.25 -28.21
N TYR A 41 -16.96 -14.98 -28.32
CA TYR A 41 -17.16 -16.25 -27.63
C TYR A 41 -16.02 -17.24 -27.85
N GLU A 42 -15.64 -17.52 -29.11
CA GLU A 42 -14.59 -18.48 -29.44
C GLU A 42 -13.23 -18.08 -28.84
N LYS A 43 -12.90 -16.79 -28.86
CA LYS A 43 -11.67 -16.25 -28.27
C LYS A 43 -11.65 -16.46 -26.76
N GLU A 44 -12.77 -16.17 -26.06
CA GLU A 44 -12.87 -16.32 -24.61
C GLU A 44 -12.77 -17.77 -24.18
N ILE A 45 -13.47 -18.68 -24.88
CA ILE A 45 -13.40 -20.12 -24.60
C ILE A 45 -11.97 -20.64 -24.81
N ALA A 46 -11.35 -20.31 -25.94
CA ALA A 46 -9.97 -20.73 -26.21
C ALA A 46 -8.98 -20.22 -25.14
N SER A 47 -9.18 -18.99 -24.66
CA SER A 47 -8.37 -18.39 -23.60
C SER A 47 -8.54 -19.12 -22.26
N LEU A 48 -9.80 -19.45 -21.90
CA LEU A 48 -10.11 -20.25 -20.71
C LEU A 48 -9.51 -21.65 -20.78
N ASP A 49 -9.68 -22.33 -21.93
CA ASP A 49 -9.14 -23.67 -22.14
C ASP A 49 -7.61 -23.70 -22.03
N ALA A 50 -6.94 -22.70 -22.59
CA ALA A 50 -5.50 -22.56 -22.50
C ALA A 50 -5.04 -22.34 -21.04
N PHE A 51 -5.73 -21.50 -20.27
CA PHE A 51 -5.42 -21.27 -18.87
C PHE A 51 -5.58 -22.56 -18.04
N PHE A 52 -6.73 -23.22 -18.11
CA PHE A 52 -6.97 -24.43 -17.34
C PHE A 52 -6.11 -25.62 -17.75
N LYS A 53 -5.78 -25.73 -19.05
CA LYS A 53 -4.81 -26.73 -19.54
C LYS A 53 -3.40 -26.48 -19.01
N ARG A 54 -2.97 -25.22 -18.97
CA ARG A 54 -1.62 -24.84 -18.47
C ARG A 54 -1.51 -25.07 -16.95
N THR A 55 -2.52 -24.67 -16.21
CA THR A 55 -2.46 -24.67 -14.74
C THR A 55 -2.83 -26.00 -14.11
N GLY A 56 -3.70 -26.77 -14.77
CA GLY A 56 -4.31 -27.98 -14.19
C GLY A 56 -5.35 -27.70 -13.10
N TYR A 57 -5.71 -26.43 -12.86
CA TYR A 57 -6.73 -26.08 -11.89
C TYR A 57 -8.12 -26.57 -12.30
N PRO A 58 -9.00 -26.88 -11.31
CA PRO A 58 -10.41 -27.15 -11.59
C PRO A 58 -11.10 -25.87 -12.08
N ARG A 59 -12.14 -26.02 -12.89
CA ARG A 59 -12.98 -24.89 -13.35
C ARG A 59 -13.92 -24.40 -12.25
N SER A 60 -13.37 -24.05 -11.10
CA SER A 60 -14.12 -23.56 -9.94
C SER A 60 -14.13 -22.02 -9.90
N PRO A 61 -15.04 -21.40 -9.11
CA PRO A 61 -15.24 -19.95 -9.11
C PRO A 61 -13.97 -19.13 -8.94
N LYS A 62 -13.13 -19.48 -7.96
CA LYS A 62 -11.89 -18.75 -7.69
C LYS A 62 -10.93 -18.70 -8.88
N TYR A 63 -10.83 -19.81 -9.63
CA TYR A 63 -9.87 -19.86 -10.74
C TYR A 63 -10.38 -19.17 -12.01
N TYR A 64 -11.69 -19.04 -12.19
CA TYR A 64 -12.24 -18.13 -13.18
C TYR A 64 -11.91 -16.67 -12.85
N ILE A 65 -12.07 -16.28 -11.58
CA ILE A 65 -11.76 -14.92 -11.12
C ILE A 65 -10.25 -14.63 -11.28
N ILE A 66 -9.40 -15.55 -10.83
CA ILE A 66 -7.93 -15.43 -10.98
C ILE A 66 -7.57 -15.26 -12.46
N LYS A 67 -8.14 -16.09 -13.33
CA LYS A 67 -7.91 -16.00 -14.77
C LYS A 67 -8.28 -14.62 -15.32
N TRP A 68 -9.46 -14.12 -15.01
CA TRP A 68 -9.90 -12.82 -15.54
C TRP A 68 -9.11 -11.64 -14.98
N LEU A 69 -8.68 -11.71 -13.72
CA LEU A 69 -7.79 -10.69 -13.16
C LEU A 69 -6.40 -10.72 -13.81
N THR A 70 -5.87 -11.91 -14.11
CA THR A 70 -4.58 -12.01 -14.80
C THR A 70 -4.63 -11.63 -16.27
N ASP A 71 -5.80 -11.67 -16.91
CA ASP A 71 -5.97 -11.15 -18.27
C ASP A 71 -5.69 -9.65 -18.35
N TYR A 72 -6.05 -8.86 -17.33
CA TYR A 72 -5.68 -7.44 -17.28
C TYR A 72 -4.16 -7.23 -17.26
N ILE A 73 -3.44 -8.11 -16.57
CA ILE A 73 -1.97 -8.05 -16.56
C ILE A 73 -1.42 -8.39 -17.96
N LEU A 74 -1.93 -9.45 -18.57
CA LEU A 74 -1.50 -9.87 -19.92
C LEU A 74 -1.83 -8.85 -21.02
N GLU A 75 -2.92 -8.09 -20.86
CA GLU A 75 -3.35 -7.10 -21.85
C GLU A 75 -2.70 -5.74 -21.64
N PHE A 76 -2.63 -5.26 -20.38
CA PHE A 76 -2.26 -3.87 -20.07
C PHE A 76 -0.91 -3.73 -19.35
N GLY A 77 -0.27 -4.81 -18.91
CA GLY A 77 0.99 -4.73 -18.17
C GLY A 77 0.85 -4.07 -16.80
N ILE A 78 -0.26 -4.33 -16.11
CA ILE A 78 -0.47 -3.80 -14.75
C ILE A 78 0.62 -4.31 -13.82
N ASP A 79 1.23 -3.40 -13.01
CA ASP A 79 2.37 -3.69 -12.15
C ASP A 79 2.01 -4.33 -10.81
N GLY A 80 0.77 -4.23 -10.38
CA GLY A 80 0.34 -4.76 -9.09
C GLY A 80 -1.15 -4.63 -8.80
N TYR A 81 -1.57 -5.29 -7.73
CA TYR A 81 -2.94 -5.22 -7.22
C TYR A 81 -2.98 -4.85 -5.73
N ARG A 82 -3.94 -4.04 -5.36
CA ARG A 82 -4.44 -3.93 -3.99
C ARG A 82 -5.68 -4.82 -3.88
N ALA A 83 -5.59 -5.86 -3.06
CA ALA A 83 -6.71 -6.76 -2.80
C ALA A 83 -7.51 -6.27 -1.60
N ASP A 84 -8.81 -6.18 -1.81
CA ASP A 84 -9.81 -5.81 -0.82
C ASP A 84 -10.19 -7.00 0.06
N THR A 85 -10.58 -6.75 1.31
CA THR A 85 -11.19 -7.75 2.23
C THR A 85 -10.48 -9.11 2.30
N VAL A 86 -9.14 -9.11 2.23
CA VAL A 86 -8.30 -10.31 2.06
C VAL A 86 -8.56 -11.39 3.12
N LYS A 87 -8.80 -11.02 4.38
CA LYS A 87 -9.03 -11.97 5.47
C LYS A 87 -10.33 -12.79 5.35
N HIS A 88 -11.23 -12.40 4.45
CA HIS A 88 -12.50 -13.06 4.21
C HIS A 88 -12.44 -14.15 3.12
N THR A 89 -11.23 -14.47 2.67
CA THR A 89 -10.95 -15.55 1.73
C THR A 89 -9.77 -16.36 2.28
N GLU A 90 -9.80 -17.67 2.06
CA GLU A 90 -8.72 -18.56 2.52
C GLU A 90 -7.38 -18.15 1.92
N GLU A 91 -6.35 -18.16 2.75
CA GLU A 91 -5.00 -17.71 2.40
C GLU A 91 -4.41 -18.44 1.18
N GLY A 92 -4.75 -19.72 0.98
CA GLY A 92 -4.29 -20.49 -0.18
C GLY A 92 -4.78 -19.97 -1.52
N VAL A 93 -5.93 -19.30 -1.56
CA VAL A 93 -6.45 -18.64 -2.78
C VAL A 93 -5.53 -17.50 -3.20
N TRP A 94 -5.03 -16.73 -2.24
CA TRP A 94 -4.12 -15.63 -2.50
C TRP A 94 -2.74 -16.09 -2.98
N ALA A 95 -2.26 -17.22 -2.46
CA ALA A 95 -1.02 -17.83 -2.96
C ALA A 95 -1.14 -18.24 -4.43
N ASP A 96 -2.26 -18.89 -4.82
CA ASP A 96 -2.55 -19.24 -6.20
C ASP A 96 -2.68 -17.98 -7.08
N PHE A 97 -3.40 -16.96 -6.59
CA PHE A 97 -3.55 -15.69 -7.28
C PHE A 97 -2.20 -15.02 -7.57
N LYS A 98 -1.34 -14.90 -6.55
CA LYS A 98 0.00 -14.29 -6.71
C LYS A 98 0.85 -15.04 -7.73
N LYS A 99 0.85 -16.38 -7.65
CA LYS A 99 1.56 -17.23 -8.62
C LYS A 99 1.15 -16.95 -10.06
N GLU A 100 -0.15 -16.83 -10.30
CA GLU A 100 -0.68 -16.58 -11.65
C GLU A 100 -0.45 -15.12 -12.08
N CYS A 101 -0.49 -14.16 -11.17
CA CYS A 101 -0.11 -12.78 -11.44
C CYS A 101 1.36 -12.65 -11.85
N ASP A 102 2.27 -13.33 -11.14
CA ASP A 102 3.69 -13.35 -11.48
C ASP A 102 3.92 -13.94 -12.87
N TYR A 103 3.26 -15.07 -13.18
CA TYR A 103 3.33 -15.69 -14.50
C TYR A 103 2.84 -14.74 -15.61
N ALA A 104 1.71 -14.09 -15.39
CA ALA A 104 1.11 -13.16 -16.34
C ALA A 104 2.02 -11.94 -16.58
N PHE A 105 2.58 -11.36 -15.53
CA PHE A 105 3.45 -10.19 -15.62
C PHE A 105 4.78 -10.50 -16.32
N GLU A 106 5.43 -11.61 -15.98
CA GLU A 106 6.63 -12.07 -16.69
C GLU A 106 6.35 -12.39 -18.16
N THR A 107 5.16 -12.93 -18.44
CA THR A 107 4.73 -13.18 -19.82
C THR A 107 4.53 -11.86 -20.58
N TRP A 108 3.87 -10.88 -19.96
CA TRP A 108 3.69 -9.56 -20.55
C TRP A 108 5.03 -8.89 -20.86
N LYS A 109 5.97 -8.88 -19.90
CA LYS A 109 7.32 -8.31 -20.06
C LYS A 109 8.07 -8.92 -21.25
N LYS A 110 7.97 -10.24 -21.43
CA LYS A 110 8.60 -10.95 -22.54
C LYS A 110 8.04 -10.52 -23.90
N HIS A 111 6.74 -10.25 -23.96
CA HIS A 111 6.10 -9.84 -25.22
C HIS A 111 6.20 -8.33 -25.50
N HIS A 112 6.50 -7.52 -24.48
CA HIS A 112 6.55 -6.06 -24.58
C HIS A 112 7.89 -5.47 -24.08
N PRO A 113 9.05 -5.97 -24.52
CA PRO A 113 10.36 -5.61 -23.95
C PRO A 113 10.67 -4.10 -24.04
N LEU A 114 10.09 -3.39 -25.02
CA LEU A 114 10.27 -1.94 -25.18
C LEU A 114 9.41 -1.10 -24.23
N GLN A 115 8.44 -1.70 -23.54
CA GLN A 115 7.55 -1.04 -22.58
C GLN A 115 7.96 -1.32 -21.13
N VAL A 116 8.90 -2.24 -20.91
CA VAL A 116 9.39 -2.59 -19.58
C VAL A 116 10.28 -1.47 -19.04
N LEU A 117 9.84 -0.82 -17.96
CA LEU A 117 10.57 0.30 -17.34
C LEU A 117 11.63 -0.18 -16.35
N ASP A 118 11.41 -1.33 -15.71
CA ASP A 118 12.31 -1.91 -14.72
C ASP A 118 12.14 -3.44 -14.61
N GLN A 119 12.93 -4.07 -13.74
CA GLN A 119 12.89 -5.50 -13.49
C GLN A 119 12.16 -5.86 -12.17
N ASN A 120 11.37 -4.95 -11.63
CA ASN A 120 10.61 -5.23 -10.42
C ASN A 120 9.60 -6.36 -10.64
N PRO A 121 9.38 -7.24 -9.64
CA PRO A 121 8.34 -8.25 -9.71
C PRO A 121 6.95 -7.62 -9.58
N PHE A 122 5.92 -8.37 -9.94
CA PHE A 122 4.53 -7.97 -9.69
C PHE A 122 4.29 -7.73 -8.20
N TYR A 123 3.66 -6.60 -7.86
CA TYR A 123 3.49 -6.18 -6.47
C TYR A 123 2.06 -6.35 -5.97
N THR A 124 1.90 -6.90 -4.76
CA THR A 124 0.58 -7.13 -4.17
C THR A 124 0.49 -6.50 -2.78
N ILE A 125 -0.61 -5.79 -2.55
CA ILE A 125 -0.95 -5.18 -1.27
C ILE A 125 -2.27 -5.77 -0.79
N ALA A 126 -2.32 -6.19 0.48
CA ALA A 126 -3.54 -6.72 1.07
C ALA A 126 -4.19 -5.73 2.03
N GLU A 127 -5.50 -5.62 1.93
CA GLU A 127 -6.32 -5.15 3.03
C GLU A 127 -6.71 -6.32 3.93
N VAL A 128 -5.98 -6.48 5.02
CA VAL A 128 -6.33 -7.37 6.12
C VAL A 128 -6.87 -6.50 7.25
N TYR A 129 -8.18 -6.23 7.24
CA TYR A 129 -8.79 -5.29 8.18
C TYR A 129 -8.45 -5.61 9.63
N GLY A 130 -7.88 -4.60 10.30
CA GLY A 130 -7.39 -4.70 11.68
C GLY A 130 -5.95 -5.19 11.82
N TYR A 131 -5.23 -5.46 10.72
CA TYR A 131 -3.79 -5.73 10.80
C TYR A 131 -3.03 -4.49 11.27
N GLY A 132 -2.08 -4.70 12.18
CA GLY A 132 -1.15 -3.69 12.66
C GLY A 132 0.28 -4.20 12.64
N ILE A 133 1.24 -3.29 12.45
CA ILE A 133 2.68 -3.62 12.39
C ILE A 133 3.17 -4.36 13.65
N SER A 134 2.52 -4.13 14.80
CA SER A 134 2.82 -4.82 16.07
C SER A 134 2.51 -6.32 16.05
N GLY A 135 1.69 -6.78 15.10
CA GLY A 135 1.43 -8.21 14.85
C GLY A 135 2.57 -8.94 14.15
N GLY A 136 3.59 -8.22 13.68
CA GLY A 136 4.68 -8.79 12.90
C GLY A 136 4.16 -9.38 11.58
N GLN A 137 4.58 -10.60 11.25
CA GLN A 137 4.17 -11.24 9.99
C GLN A 137 2.78 -11.88 10.05
N ASP A 138 2.22 -12.06 11.23
CA ASP A 138 1.00 -12.83 11.43
C ASP A 138 -0.21 -11.95 11.72
N TYR A 139 -1.36 -12.32 11.15
CA TYR A 139 -2.67 -11.85 11.57
C TYR A 139 -3.32 -12.89 12.49
N ASP A 140 -3.75 -12.47 13.67
CA ASP A 140 -4.31 -13.34 14.70
C ASP A 140 -5.85 -13.33 14.63
N PHE A 141 -6.44 -14.49 14.29
CA PHE A 141 -7.88 -14.71 14.30
C PHE A 141 -8.43 -15.12 15.68
N GLY A 142 -7.55 -15.27 16.66
CA GLY A 142 -7.86 -15.76 17.99
C GLY A 142 -7.75 -17.28 18.14
N ASP A 143 -8.19 -18.03 17.13
CA ASP A 143 -8.09 -19.50 17.06
C ASP A 143 -6.88 -19.96 16.25
N ARG A 144 -6.39 -19.16 15.32
CA ARG A 144 -5.18 -19.42 14.54
C ARG A 144 -4.55 -18.12 14.04
N LYS A 145 -3.29 -18.21 13.65
CA LYS A 145 -2.55 -17.13 13.01
C LYS A 145 -2.33 -17.44 11.54
N VAL A 146 -2.41 -16.41 10.70
CA VAL A 146 -2.17 -16.50 9.26
C VAL A 146 -1.11 -15.49 8.84
N ASN A 147 -0.09 -15.98 8.14
CA ASN A 147 0.94 -15.15 7.51
C ASN A 147 0.55 -14.84 6.07
N TYR A 148 -0.05 -13.69 5.84
CA TYR A 148 -0.45 -13.27 4.50
C TYR A 148 0.72 -12.89 3.59
N PHE A 149 1.86 -12.52 4.16
CA PHE A 149 3.08 -12.28 3.36
C PHE A 149 3.57 -13.56 2.68
N GLN A 150 3.56 -14.70 3.39
CA GLN A 150 3.91 -16.00 2.82
C GLN A 150 2.86 -16.50 1.83
N ASN A 151 1.63 -15.98 1.91
CA ASN A 151 0.53 -16.30 1.02
C ASN A 151 0.37 -15.29 -0.13
N GLY A 152 1.47 -14.63 -0.53
CA GLY A 152 1.53 -13.90 -1.79
C GLY A 152 1.47 -12.40 -1.70
N PHE A 153 1.47 -11.80 -0.50
CA PHE A 153 1.45 -10.34 -0.37
C PHE A 153 2.82 -9.76 -0.03
N ASN A 154 3.18 -8.70 -0.73
CA ASN A 154 4.43 -7.97 -0.49
C ASN A 154 4.26 -6.94 0.65
N SER A 155 3.04 -6.45 0.85
CA SER A 155 2.71 -5.44 1.85
C SER A 155 1.29 -5.63 2.37
N LEU A 156 1.07 -5.29 3.64
CA LEU A 156 -0.25 -5.21 4.25
C LEU A 156 -0.58 -3.77 4.63
N ILE A 157 -1.85 -3.37 4.48
CA ILE A 157 -2.33 -2.08 4.98
C ILE A 157 -2.24 -2.09 6.51
N ASN A 158 -1.61 -1.06 7.06
CA ASN A 158 -1.34 -0.95 8.49
C ASN A 158 -2.37 -0.07 9.19
N PHE A 159 -3.40 -0.68 9.74
CA PHE A 159 -4.48 0.02 10.45
C PHE A 159 -4.05 0.63 11.79
N GLU A 160 -2.89 0.22 12.30
CA GLU A 160 -2.34 0.72 13.56
C GLU A 160 -1.62 2.08 13.39
N PHE A 161 -1.20 2.44 12.16
CA PHE A 161 -0.31 3.59 11.95
C PHE A 161 -0.83 4.90 12.52
N LYS A 162 -2.07 5.27 12.23
CA LYS A 162 -2.67 6.53 12.71
C LYS A 162 -2.73 6.63 14.23
N TRP A 163 -2.94 5.51 14.91
CA TRP A 163 -2.95 5.44 16.36
C TRP A 163 -1.54 5.57 16.93
N ASN A 164 -0.57 4.89 16.35
CA ASN A 164 0.83 5.06 16.72
C ASN A 164 1.31 6.49 16.48
N ALA A 165 0.91 7.11 15.38
CA ALA A 165 1.21 8.50 15.08
C ALA A 165 0.59 9.48 16.08
N ALA A 166 -0.60 9.17 16.60
CA ALA A 166 -1.26 10.00 17.61
C ALA A 166 -0.64 9.85 19.02
N GLN A 167 -0.12 8.68 19.34
CA GLN A 167 0.39 8.34 20.67
C GLN A 167 1.88 8.61 20.84
N ASN A 168 2.65 8.73 19.75
CA ASN A 168 4.10 8.88 19.79
C ASN A 168 4.56 10.21 19.20
N ASP A 169 5.66 10.72 19.70
CA ASP A 169 6.46 11.73 19.02
C ASP A 169 7.13 11.15 17.76
N TYR A 170 7.93 11.96 17.07
CA TYR A 170 8.60 11.51 15.84
C TYR A 170 9.59 10.38 16.10
N GLU A 171 10.40 10.47 17.17
CA GLU A 171 11.40 9.44 17.47
C GLU A 171 10.74 8.11 17.85
N GLY A 172 9.76 8.13 18.75
CA GLY A 172 9.02 6.94 19.13
C GLY A 172 8.35 6.24 17.96
N LEU A 173 7.76 7.02 17.03
CA LEU A 173 7.14 6.50 15.83
C LEU A 173 8.19 5.93 14.86
N PHE A 174 9.22 6.70 14.52
CA PHE A 174 10.16 6.34 13.47
C PHE A 174 11.08 5.18 13.88
N SER A 175 11.54 5.16 15.15
CA SER A 175 12.35 4.06 15.67
C SER A 175 11.56 2.75 15.76
N LYS A 176 10.30 2.80 16.24
CA LYS A 176 9.39 1.62 16.27
C LYS A 176 9.27 1.00 14.87
N TYR A 177 8.95 1.82 13.86
CA TYR A 177 8.71 1.35 12.49
C TYR A 177 10.00 0.86 11.82
N SER A 178 11.11 1.56 12.03
CA SER A 178 12.41 1.10 11.53
C SER A 178 12.80 -0.24 12.12
N ASN A 179 12.62 -0.41 13.43
CA ASN A 179 12.92 -1.68 14.10
C ASN A 179 12.08 -2.84 13.56
N ALA A 180 10.76 -2.65 13.45
CA ALA A 180 9.87 -3.70 12.95
C ALA A 180 10.25 -4.12 11.51
N LEU A 181 10.47 -3.14 10.61
CA LEU A 181 10.75 -3.40 9.20
C LEU A 181 12.17 -3.94 8.94
N ASN A 182 13.12 -3.67 9.81
CA ASN A 182 14.49 -4.21 9.66
C ASN A 182 14.74 -5.54 10.39
N ASN A 183 13.78 -5.98 11.23
CA ASN A 183 13.86 -7.24 11.97
C ASN A 183 12.69 -8.17 11.59
N ASP A 184 11.56 -8.10 12.29
CA ASP A 184 10.45 -9.06 12.17
C ASP A 184 9.81 -9.08 10.78
N LEU A 185 9.76 -7.93 10.11
CA LEU A 185 9.22 -7.75 8.77
C LEU A 185 10.31 -7.60 7.69
N LYS A 186 11.53 -8.02 7.98
CA LYS A 186 12.64 -7.91 7.01
C LYS A 186 12.31 -8.60 5.69
N GLY A 187 12.34 -7.83 4.61
CA GLY A 187 11.98 -8.30 3.27
C GLY A 187 10.53 -8.05 2.88
N TYR A 188 9.69 -7.63 3.82
CA TYR A 188 8.30 -7.22 3.62
C TYR A 188 8.10 -5.73 3.91
N SER A 189 6.92 -5.22 3.63
CA SER A 189 6.57 -3.84 3.93
C SER A 189 5.16 -3.72 4.50
N VAL A 190 4.85 -2.56 5.04
CA VAL A 190 3.49 -2.17 5.42
C VAL A 190 3.12 -0.89 4.70
N LEU A 191 1.83 -0.74 4.37
CA LEU A 191 1.28 0.47 3.77
C LEU A 191 0.64 1.32 4.88
N ASN A 192 1.33 2.38 5.27
CA ASN A 192 0.88 3.31 6.30
C ASN A 192 -0.09 4.33 5.71
N TYR A 193 -1.11 4.72 6.47
CA TYR A 193 -2.06 5.76 6.09
C TYR A 193 -2.49 6.60 7.31
N MET A 194 -2.98 7.81 7.06
CA MET A 194 -3.51 8.73 8.07
C MET A 194 -5.01 8.96 7.95
N SER A 195 -5.54 8.81 6.75
CA SER A 195 -6.96 8.80 6.41
C SER A 195 -7.20 7.88 5.21
N SER A 196 -8.41 7.40 5.04
CA SER A 196 -8.82 6.56 3.94
C SER A 196 -10.29 6.77 3.60
N HIS A 197 -10.77 6.09 2.57
CA HIS A 197 -12.15 6.13 2.14
C HIS A 197 -13.12 5.31 3.03
N ASP A 198 -12.59 4.47 3.92
CA ASP A 198 -13.33 3.52 4.76
C ASP A 198 -13.08 3.72 6.26
N ASP A 199 -12.30 4.72 6.64
CA ASP A 199 -11.89 4.91 8.02
C ASP A 199 -12.49 6.18 8.62
N GLY A 200 -13.56 6.04 9.38
CA GLY A 200 -14.26 7.14 10.04
C GLY A 200 -13.49 7.85 11.17
N GLN A 201 -12.25 7.39 11.48
CA GLN A 201 -11.41 7.96 12.54
C GLN A 201 -10.02 8.34 11.98
N PRO A 202 -9.92 9.29 11.05
CA PRO A 202 -8.66 9.76 10.51
C PRO A 202 -7.81 10.45 11.58
N PHE A 203 -6.48 10.46 11.41
CA PHE A 203 -5.53 11.13 12.31
C PHE A 203 -5.83 12.63 12.46
N ASP A 204 -6.11 13.31 11.35
CA ASP A 204 -6.41 14.74 11.28
C ASP A 204 -7.79 15.00 10.65
N GLY A 205 -8.85 14.57 11.34
CA GLY A 205 -10.21 14.72 10.84
C GLY A 205 -10.65 16.18 10.63
N ASN A 206 -10.13 17.10 11.44
CA ASN A 206 -10.46 18.53 11.41
C ASN A 206 -9.49 19.35 10.54
N ARG A 207 -8.50 18.72 9.92
CA ARG A 207 -7.49 19.36 9.05
C ARG A 207 -6.67 20.47 9.74
N THR A 208 -6.43 20.33 11.04
CA THR A 208 -5.63 21.27 11.84
C THR A 208 -4.17 20.89 11.99
N LYS A 209 -3.81 19.67 11.57
CA LYS A 209 -2.48 19.06 11.73
C LYS A 209 -1.86 18.63 10.40
N SER A 210 -2.22 19.25 9.28
CA SER A 210 -1.82 18.78 7.95
C SER A 210 -0.30 18.72 7.75
N ILE A 211 0.47 19.60 8.37
CA ILE A 211 1.94 19.58 8.33
C ILE A 211 2.49 18.40 9.17
N GLU A 212 1.99 18.21 10.38
CA GLU A 212 2.37 17.06 11.22
C GLU A 212 1.99 15.72 10.54
N THR A 213 0.81 15.68 9.91
CA THR A 213 0.35 14.53 9.13
C THR A 213 1.34 14.17 8.02
N ALA A 214 1.77 15.18 7.22
CA ALA A 214 2.77 15.00 6.18
C ALA A 214 4.10 14.47 6.74
N ASN A 215 4.62 15.12 7.80
CA ASN A 215 5.87 14.74 8.44
C ASN A 215 5.83 13.30 8.95
N LYS A 216 4.80 12.94 9.70
CA LYS A 216 4.67 11.59 10.26
C LYS A 216 4.45 10.53 9.18
N LEU A 217 3.62 10.80 8.16
CA LEU A 217 3.34 9.82 7.11
C LEU A 217 4.51 9.67 6.14
N LEU A 218 4.98 10.78 5.56
CA LEU A 218 5.95 10.73 4.47
C LEU A 218 7.38 10.51 4.94
N LEU A 219 7.69 10.79 6.21
CA LEU A 219 9.01 10.51 6.78
C LEU A 219 9.06 9.19 7.57
N SER A 220 7.94 8.47 7.74
CA SER A 220 7.97 7.15 8.39
C SER A 220 8.57 6.07 7.50
N PRO A 221 9.27 5.07 8.09
CA PRO A 221 9.60 3.83 7.40
C PRO A 221 8.36 3.05 6.97
N GLY A 222 8.47 2.27 5.89
CA GLY A 222 7.38 1.56 5.23
C GLY A 222 6.88 2.30 4.00
N MET A 223 5.80 1.84 3.39
CA MET A 223 5.12 2.54 2.30
C MET A 223 4.15 3.58 2.86
N SER A 224 3.79 4.57 2.05
CA SER A 224 2.85 5.63 2.44
C SER A 224 1.70 5.69 1.44
N GLN A 225 0.48 5.63 1.96
CA GLN A 225 -0.75 5.90 1.22
C GLN A 225 -1.22 7.31 1.56
N VAL A 226 -1.26 8.19 0.58
CA VAL A 226 -1.87 9.51 0.70
C VAL A 226 -3.30 9.39 0.21
N TYR A 227 -4.27 9.65 1.09
CA TYR A 227 -5.66 9.71 0.68
C TYR A 227 -5.89 11.05 -0.01
N TYR A 228 -6.60 11.05 -1.15
CA TYR A 228 -6.77 12.26 -1.96
C TYR A 228 -7.31 13.44 -1.14
N GLY A 229 -6.62 14.56 -1.23
CA GLY A 229 -6.93 15.76 -0.48
C GLY A 229 -6.32 15.85 0.92
N ASP A 230 -5.54 14.85 1.39
CA ASP A 230 -4.72 15.01 2.61
C ASP A 230 -3.70 16.13 2.40
N GLU A 231 -3.11 16.18 1.21
CA GLU A 231 -2.11 17.15 0.79
C GLU A 231 -2.64 18.58 0.66
N SER A 232 -3.96 18.72 0.51
CA SER A 232 -4.64 20.02 0.37
C SER A 232 -5.58 20.32 1.54
N ALA A 233 -5.48 19.56 2.63
CA ALA A 233 -6.35 19.70 3.79
C ALA A 233 -7.85 19.70 3.43
N ARG A 234 -8.25 18.88 2.42
CA ARG A 234 -9.64 18.73 1.99
C ARG A 234 -10.52 18.29 3.16
N SER A 235 -11.68 18.92 3.32
CA SER A 235 -12.62 18.51 4.36
C SER A 235 -13.04 17.04 4.18
N LEU A 236 -13.01 16.29 5.27
CA LEU A 236 -13.50 14.91 5.35
C LEU A 236 -14.95 14.81 5.82
N VAL A 237 -15.56 15.95 6.16
CA VAL A 237 -16.95 15.99 6.65
C VAL A 237 -17.83 16.58 5.58
N ILE A 238 -18.83 15.80 5.16
CA ILE A 238 -19.88 16.27 4.24
C ILE A 238 -21.17 16.31 5.04
N GLU A 239 -21.75 17.51 5.18
CA GLU A 239 -23.01 17.70 5.89
C GLU A 239 -24.13 16.86 5.24
N GLY A 240 -24.95 16.24 6.06
CA GLY A 240 -26.07 15.40 5.60
C GLY A 240 -25.69 14.00 5.13
N THR A 241 -24.41 13.60 5.21
CA THR A 241 -23.97 12.24 4.89
C THR A 241 -23.76 11.40 6.17
N GLN A 242 -23.75 10.08 6.00
CA GLN A 242 -23.52 9.11 7.09
C GLN A 242 -22.49 8.05 6.65
N GLY A 243 -21.81 7.46 7.65
CA GLY A 243 -20.82 6.42 7.42
C GLY A 243 -19.67 6.90 6.54
N ASP A 244 -19.15 6.03 5.70
CA ASP A 244 -17.98 6.32 4.87
C ASP A 244 -18.23 7.38 3.79
N ALA A 245 -19.49 7.66 3.46
CA ALA A 245 -19.83 8.74 2.52
C ALA A 245 -19.29 10.11 2.98
N THR A 246 -19.16 10.32 4.30
CA THR A 246 -18.60 11.57 4.85
C THR A 246 -17.13 11.79 4.46
N LEU A 247 -16.40 10.71 4.19
CA LEU A 247 -14.96 10.73 3.85
C LEU A 247 -14.69 11.02 2.37
N ARG A 248 -15.74 11.01 1.52
CA ARG A 248 -15.62 10.98 0.05
C ARG A 248 -16.08 12.28 -0.58
N SER A 249 -15.75 13.44 0.06
CA SER A 249 -16.06 14.77 -0.49
C SER A 249 -15.30 15.03 -1.79
N ASN A 250 -15.82 15.98 -2.59
CA ASN A 250 -15.10 16.46 -3.77
C ASN A 250 -13.76 17.09 -3.38
N MET A 251 -12.82 17.08 -4.32
CA MET A 251 -11.53 17.77 -4.14
C MET A 251 -11.74 19.28 -4.05
N ASN A 252 -11.00 19.93 -3.15
CA ASN A 252 -11.11 21.38 -2.88
C ASN A 252 -10.25 22.21 -3.86
N TRP A 253 -10.54 22.10 -5.16
CA TRP A 253 -9.79 22.75 -6.23
C TRP A 253 -9.70 24.26 -6.08
N ASP A 254 -10.77 24.92 -5.63
CA ASP A 254 -10.81 26.37 -5.44
C ASP A 254 -9.86 26.82 -4.33
N ASP A 255 -9.78 26.08 -3.22
CA ASP A 255 -8.83 26.36 -2.14
C ASP A 255 -7.38 26.20 -2.62
N ILE A 256 -7.09 25.15 -3.40
CA ILE A 256 -5.76 24.92 -3.97
C ILE A 256 -5.34 26.11 -4.85
N GLN A 257 -6.28 26.71 -5.57
CA GLN A 257 -5.99 27.84 -6.45
C GLN A 257 -5.90 29.18 -5.70
N ASN A 258 -6.73 29.39 -4.68
CA ASN A 258 -6.99 30.72 -4.14
C ASN A 258 -6.62 30.89 -2.66
N ASN A 259 -6.34 29.81 -1.92
CA ASN A 259 -6.00 29.91 -0.49
C ASN A 259 -4.48 29.72 -0.26
N PRO A 260 -3.75 30.79 0.15
CA PRO A 260 -2.30 30.72 0.36
C PRO A 260 -1.87 29.71 1.43
N GLU A 261 -2.69 29.44 2.45
CA GLU A 261 -2.34 28.46 3.49
C GLU A 261 -2.44 27.02 2.96
N ILE A 262 -3.45 26.76 2.13
CA ILE A 262 -3.57 25.46 1.44
C ILE A 262 -2.43 25.27 0.45
N GLN A 263 -2.05 26.31 -0.29
CA GLN A 263 -0.90 26.27 -1.20
C GLN A 263 0.42 25.96 -0.47
N LYS A 264 0.63 26.54 0.70
CA LYS A 264 1.80 26.22 1.55
C LYS A 264 1.78 24.77 2.03
N THR A 265 0.62 24.29 2.47
CA THR A 265 0.42 22.91 2.88
C THR A 265 0.72 21.95 1.73
N LEU A 266 0.13 22.17 0.58
CA LEU A 266 0.38 21.38 -0.63
C LEU A 266 1.86 21.38 -1.04
N LEU A 267 2.52 22.53 -1.01
CA LEU A 267 3.94 22.64 -1.31
C LEU A 267 4.80 21.82 -0.34
N HIS A 268 4.46 21.82 0.95
CA HIS A 268 5.14 21.00 1.96
C HIS A 268 5.00 19.50 1.65
N TRP A 269 3.77 19.01 1.38
CA TRP A 269 3.52 17.63 0.99
C TRP A 269 4.29 17.23 -0.28
N GLN A 270 4.28 18.09 -1.29
CA GLN A 270 5.01 17.87 -2.54
C GLN A 270 6.52 17.76 -2.33
N LYS A 271 7.11 18.65 -1.54
CA LYS A 271 8.55 18.60 -1.21
C LYS A 271 8.92 17.32 -0.46
N LEU A 272 8.14 16.92 0.54
CA LEU A 272 8.37 15.67 1.27
C LEU A 272 8.17 14.45 0.38
N GLY A 273 7.15 14.45 -0.47
CA GLY A 273 6.90 13.38 -1.43
C GLY A 273 8.03 13.23 -2.44
N GLN A 274 8.56 14.33 -2.97
CA GLN A 274 9.72 14.32 -3.87
C GLN A 274 10.99 13.84 -3.16
N PHE A 275 11.23 14.31 -1.94
CA PHE A 275 12.33 13.85 -1.12
C PHE A 275 12.28 12.35 -0.89
N ARG A 276 11.11 11.83 -0.44
CA ARG A 276 10.89 10.40 -0.25
C ARG A 276 11.09 9.58 -1.53
N ARG A 277 10.58 10.08 -2.67
CA ARG A 277 10.75 9.42 -3.98
C ARG A 277 12.20 9.29 -4.40
N ASN A 278 13.00 10.33 -4.12
CA ASN A 278 14.40 10.40 -4.54
C ASN A 278 15.35 9.66 -3.59
N HIS A 279 14.90 9.38 -2.36
CA HIS A 279 15.72 8.81 -1.30
C HIS A 279 15.08 7.54 -0.70
N PRO A 280 15.41 6.34 -1.22
CA PRO A 280 14.94 5.07 -0.65
C PRO A 280 15.22 4.93 0.85
N ALA A 281 16.28 5.57 1.36
CA ALA A 281 16.60 5.59 2.78
C ALA A 281 15.47 6.12 3.66
N VAL A 282 14.59 6.99 3.14
CA VAL A 282 13.45 7.54 3.90
C VAL A 282 12.45 6.44 4.28
N GLY A 283 12.14 5.56 3.34
CA GLY A 283 11.15 4.49 3.55
C GLY A 283 11.72 3.16 4.01
N ALA A 284 12.96 2.83 3.62
CA ALA A 284 13.56 1.52 3.81
C ALA A 284 14.88 1.54 4.60
N GLY A 285 15.37 2.70 4.98
CA GLY A 285 16.65 2.84 5.69
C GLY A 285 16.54 2.54 7.18
N VAL A 286 17.67 2.12 7.75
CA VAL A 286 17.82 1.96 9.21
C VAL A 286 17.87 3.34 9.85
N HIS A 287 16.99 3.57 10.81
CA HIS A 287 16.86 4.83 11.52
C HIS A 287 17.90 4.95 12.64
N LYS A 288 18.46 6.16 12.81
CA LYS A 288 19.37 6.51 13.90
C LYS A 288 19.09 7.94 14.36
N LEU A 289 18.75 8.10 15.64
CA LEU A 289 18.66 9.40 16.28
C LEU A 289 20.01 10.11 16.25
N ILE A 290 20.03 11.38 15.88
CA ILE A 290 21.21 12.24 15.97
C ILE A 290 21.11 13.16 17.19
N ASN A 291 19.98 13.90 17.29
CA ASN A 291 19.76 14.83 18.38
C ASN A 291 18.26 14.87 18.73
N PRO A 292 17.91 14.72 20.01
CA PRO A 292 16.51 14.81 20.42
C PRO A 292 15.94 16.24 20.37
N TYR A 293 16.80 17.26 20.49
CA TYR A 293 16.38 18.66 20.41
C TYR A 293 17.51 19.57 19.89
N PRO A 294 17.32 20.30 18.79
CA PRO A 294 16.21 20.13 17.85
C PRO A 294 16.21 18.74 17.23
N TYR A 295 15.02 18.16 17.01
CA TYR A 295 14.90 16.78 16.59
C TYR A 295 15.53 16.55 15.22
N THR A 296 16.54 15.70 15.19
CA THR A 296 17.26 15.33 13.98
C THR A 296 17.66 13.87 14.00
N PHE A 297 17.59 13.24 12.87
CA PHE A 297 17.89 11.83 12.69
C PHE A 297 18.49 11.55 11.32
N SER A 298 19.05 10.37 11.17
CA SER A 298 19.55 9.87 9.89
C SER A 298 18.87 8.57 9.52
N ARG A 299 18.90 8.26 8.23
CA ARG A 299 18.62 6.91 7.72
C ARG A 299 19.63 6.51 6.67
N THR A 300 19.99 5.23 6.72
CA THR A 300 20.89 4.62 5.75
C THR A 300 20.22 3.39 5.16
N PHE A 301 20.13 3.35 3.84
CA PHE A 301 19.68 2.20 3.07
C PHE A 301 20.81 1.65 2.21
N THR A 302 21.02 0.34 2.23
CA THR A 302 22.03 -0.32 1.39
C THR A 302 21.42 -1.56 0.75
N LYS A 303 21.57 -1.67 -0.57
CA LYS A 303 21.17 -2.86 -1.35
C LYS A 303 22.24 -3.14 -2.41
N GLY A 304 22.98 -4.23 -2.24
CA GLY A 304 24.15 -4.52 -3.07
C GLY A 304 25.20 -3.40 -2.97
N SER A 305 25.59 -2.84 -4.09
CA SER A 305 26.54 -1.69 -4.16
C SER A 305 25.88 -0.33 -4.01
N PHE A 306 24.57 -0.25 -4.02
CA PHE A 306 23.83 1.00 -3.85
C PHE A 306 23.69 1.35 -2.38
N THR A 307 24.04 2.59 -2.04
CA THR A 307 23.83 3.16 -0.69
C THR A 307 23.24 4.55 -0.80
N ASP A 308 22.15 4.77 -0.09
CA ASP A 308 21.53 6.07 0.10
C ASP A 308 21.54 6.45 1.58
N LYS A 309 21.94 7.70 1.88
CA LYS A 309 22.04 8.23 3.24
C LYS A 309 21.38 9.59 3.29
N VAL A 310 20.52 9.80 4.27
CA VAL A 310 19.85 11.08 4.49
C VAL A 310 19.95 11.49 5.96
N VAL A 311 20.01 12.82 6.18
CA VAL A 311 19.82 13.44 7.49
C VAL A 311 18.60 14.33 7.40
N MET A 312 17.73 14.23 8.38
CA MET A 312 16.47 14.94 8.44
C MET A 312 16.33 15.66 9.77
N GLY A 313 15.82 16.86 9.72
CA GLY A 313 15.39 17.61 10.90
C GLY A 313 13.93 18.00 10.75
N VAL A 314 13.14 17.83 11.81
CA VAL A 314 11.70 18.10 11.80
C VAL A 314 11.40 19.18 12.84
N ASP A 315 10.50 20.11 12.48
CA ASP A 315 10.07 21.23 13.31
C ASP A 315 11.25 22.07 13.85
N LEU A 316 12.28 22.25 13.00
CA LEU A 316 13.46 23.00 13.37
C LEU A 316 13.13 24.49 13.58
N PRO A 317 13.64 25.13 14.66
CA PRO A 317 13.50 26.57 14.82
C PRO A 317 14.18 27.31 13.67
N LYS A 318 13.72 28.51 13.35
CA LYS A 318 14.33 29.32 12.28
C LYS A 318 15.81 29.66 12.59
N GLY A 319 16.60 29.82 11.55
CA GLY A 319 18.00 30.25 11.61
C GLY A 319 19.03 29.14 11.36
N ARG A 320 20.29 29.46 11.39
CA ARG A 320 21.43 28.55 11.17
C ARG A 320 21.41 27.40 12.18
N LYS A 321 21.67 26.18 11.71
CA LYS A 321 21.78 24.98 12.52
C LYS A 321 23.13 24.30 12.28
N GLU A 322 23.66 23.70 13.32
CA GLU A 322 24.81 22.81 13.25
C GLU A 322 24.34 21.40 13.62
N LEU A 323 24.58 20.46 12.72
CA LEU A 323 24.16 19.06 12.90
C LEU A 323 25.42 18.17 12.95
N PRO A 324 25.57 17.31 13.98
CA PRO A 324 26.69 16.38 14.10
C PRO A 324 26.48 15.19 13.12
N VAL A 325 27.00 15.30 11.91
CA VAL A 325 26.84 14.30 10.85
C VAL A 325 28.10 13.49 10.55
N GLY A 326 29.19 13.65 11.32
CA GLY A 326 30.47 13.00 11.08
C GLY A 326 30.43 11.47 11.08
N ASP A 327 29.54 10.86 11.86
CA ASP A 327 29.31 9.40 11.87
C ASP A 327 28.58 8.88 10.62
N ILE A 328 27.97 9.79 9.85
CA ILE A 328 27.12 9.44 8.70
C ILE A 328 27.86 9.72 7.40
N PHE A 329 28.51 10.89 7.35
CA PHE A 329 29.23 11.38 6.18
C PHE A 329 30.69 11.67 6.53
N PRO A 330 31.66 11.17 5.73
CA PRO A 330 33.06 11.53 5.88
C PRO A 330 33.29 13.03 5.76
N ASN A 331 34.35 13.51 6.41
CA ASN A 331 34.77 14.92 6.28
C ASN A 331 34.99 15.28 4.80
N GLY A 332 34.52 16.47 4.41
CA GLY A 332 34.59 16.94 3.02
C GLY A 332 33.44 16.45 2.10
N THR A 333 32.50 15.65 2.60
CA THR A 333 31.32 15.28 1.82
C THR A 333 30.47 16.51 1.51
N LYS A 334 30.15 16.71 0.23
CA LYS A 334 29.21 17.76 -0.19
C LYS A 334 27.78 17.28 0.07
N LEU A 335 27.06 18.02 0.88
CA LEU A 335 25.64 17.76 1.18
C LEU A 335 24.78 18.79 0.44
N LYS A 336 23.60 18.37 0.02
CA LYS A 336 22.59 19.22 -0.62
C LYS A 336 21.34 19.25 0.25
N ASP A 337 20.85 20.44 0.54
CA ASP A 337 19.50 20.61 1.06
C ASP A 337 18.50 20.34 -0.09
N THR A 338 17.63 19.38 0.11
CA THR A 338 16.66 18.93 -0.89
C THR A 338 15.21 19.27 -0.51
N TYR A 339 15.04 20.01 0.60
CA TYR A 339 13.73 20.47 1.04
C TYR A 339 13.52 21.97 0.81
N SER A 340 14.52 22.83 1.05
CA SER A 340 14.39 24.30 0.93
C SER A 340 14.32 24.82 -0.52
#